data_805d92b6e15e05b2359e7db81bc5ff8c
#
_entry.id   805d92b6e15e05b2359e7db81bc5ff8c
#
_cell.length_a   1.000
_cell.length_b   1.000
_cell.length_c   1.000
_cell.angle_alpha   90.00
_cell.angle_beta   90.00
_cell.angle_gamma   90.00
#
_symmetry.space_group_name_H-M   'P 1'
#
loop_
_entity.id
_entity.type
_entity.pdbx_description
1 polymer ?
#
loop_
_entity_poly.entity_id
_entity_poly.type
_entity_poly.pdbx_seq_one_letter_code
_entity_poly.pdbx_strand_id
1 'polypeptide(L)' 'MTRLIRILGIDPGLQKTGWGVVDLVGSNLRHIANGTVSSNAKIPLSDRLVELHDGLQEVLAVWQPNKAAVEET' A
#
# COMPACT_ATOMS: atom_id res chain seq x y z
N MET A 1 -1.45 -2.03 28.55
CA MET A 1 -0.67 -1.42 27.46
C MET A 1 -1.44 -1.57 26.16
N THR A 2 -1.70 -0.47 25.49
CA THR A 2 -2.46 -0.49 24.22
C THR A 2 -1.56 -0.94 23.09
N ARG A 3 -1.98 -1.97 22.34
CA ARG A 3 -1.21 -2.49 21.23
C ARG A 3 -1.55 -1.70 19.97
N LEU A 4 -0.52 -1.28 19.25
CA LEU A 4 -0.68 -0.63 17.96
C LEU A 4 -0.39 -1.63 16.85
N ILE A 5 -1.31 -1.72 15.90
CA ILE A 5 -1.13 -2.54 14.70
C ILE A 5 -1.24 -1.63 13.48
N ARG A 6 -0.18 -1.55 12.70
CA ARG A 6 -0.20 -0.77 11.45
C ARG A 6 -0.53 -1.68 10.28
N ILE A 7 -1.53 -1.28 9.52
CA ILE A 7 -2.08 -2.05 8.41
C ILE A 7 -1.96 -1.26 7.12
N LEU A 8 -1.38 -1.89 6.10
CA LEU A 8 -1.33 -1.36 4.75
C LEU A 8 -2.42 -2.03 3.93
N GLY A 9 -3.34 -1.22 3.39
CA GLY A 9 -4.33 -1.69 2.43
C GLY A 9 -3.88 -1.35 1.01
N ILE A 10 -4.05 -2.28 0.09
CA ILE A 10 -3.64 -2.11 -1.30
C ILE A 10 -4.86 -2.37 -2.17
N ASP A 11 -5.17 -1.41 -3.05
CA ASP A 11 -6.25 -1.51 -4.04
C ASP A 11 -5.62 -1.49 -5.43
N PRO A 12 -5.38 -2.68 -6.05
CA PRO A 12 -4.73 -2.75 -7.34
C PRO A 12 -5.60 -2.19 -8.47
N GLY A 13 -4.98 -1.46 -9.37
CA GLY A 13 -5.61 -0.96 -10.58
C GLY A 13 -4.72 -1.23 -11.79
N LEU A 14 -5.29 -1.04 -12.98
CA LEU A 14 -4.57 -1.32 -14.23
C LEU A 14 -3.37 -0.39 -14.45
N GLN A 15 -3.50 0.86 -14.08
CA GLN A 15 -2.43 1.86 -14.26
C GLN A 15 -1.96 2.46 -12.95
N LYS A 16 -2.83 2.43 -11.93
CA LYS A 16 -2.53 2.98 -10.61
C LYS A 16 -2.92 1.97 -9.55
N THR A 17 -2.07 1.79 -8.58
CA THR A 17 -2.36 1.01 -7.39
C THR A 17 -2.51 1.97 -6.23
N GLY A 18 -3.71 2.02 -5.65
CA GLY A 18 -3.97 2.82 -4.46
C GLY A 18 -3.47 2.10 -3.22
N TRP A 19 -3.02 2.85 -2.23
CA TRP A 19 -2.64 2.29 -0.95
C TRP A 19 -3.07 3.22 0.18
N GLY A 20 -3.32 2.62 1.33
CA GLY A 20 -3.64 3.38 2.53
C GLY A 20 -3.01 2.73 3.74
N VAL A 21 -2.62 3.53 4.71
CA VAL A 21 -2.07 3.08 5.98
C VAL A 21 -3.00 3.51 7.09
N VAL A 22 -3.42 2.56 7.89
CA VAL A 22 -4.21 2.82 9.09
C VAL A 22 -3.54 2.19 10.29
N ASP A 23 -3.68 2.84 11.43
CA ASP A 23 -3.24 2.29 12.70
C ASP A 23 -4.47 1.86 13.50
N LEU A 24 -4.44 0.63 13.98
CA LEU A 24 -5.42 0.13 14.93
C LEU A 24 -4.80 0.24 16.32
N VAL A 25 -5.40 1.07 17.15
CA VAL A 25 -4.97 1.29 18.53
C VAL A 25 -6.12 0.87 19.44
N GLY A 26 -5.99 -0.30 20.06
CA GLY A 26 -7.12 -0.89 20.77
C GLY A 26 -8.25 -1.19 19.79
N SER A 27 -9.40 -0.54 19.95
CA SER A 27 -10.55 -0.68 19.05
C SER A 27 -10.72 0.52 18.09
N ASN A 28 -9.75 1.46 18.09
CA ASN A 28 -9.84 2.68 17.29
C ASN A 28 -8.98 2.57 16.05
N LEU A 29 -9.55 2.92 14.89
CA LEU A 29 -8.83 3.03 13.64
C LEU A 29 -8.46 4.48 13.39
N ARG A 30 -7.20 4.69 13.01
CA ARG A 30 -6.71 6.03 12.68
C ARG A 30 -6.10 5.98 11.28
N HIS A 31 -6.58 6.84 10.40
CA HIS A 31 -5.98 7.02 9.08
C HIS A 31 -4.65 7.77 9.23
N ILE A 32 -3.59 7.19 8.67
CA ILE A 32 -2.23 7.74 8.79
C ILE A 32 -1.80 8.38 7.46
N ALA A 33 -1.96 7.63 6.36
CA ALA A 33 -1.51 8.11 5.06
C ALA A 33 -2.22 7.36 3.94
N ASN A 34 -2.20 7.91 2.75
CA ASN A 34 -2.62 7.22 1.54
C ASN A 34 -1.88 7.80 0.34
N GLY A 35 -1.93 7.09 -0.76
CA GLY A 35 -1.31 7.53 -1.99
C GLY A 35 -1.55 6.55 -3.12
N THR A 36 -0.84 6.74 -4.20
CA THR A 36 -0.89 5.86 -5.36
C THR A 36 0.52 5.56 -5.85
N VAL A 37 0.67 4.36 -6.40
CA VAL A 37 1.84 3.97 -7.16
C VAL A 37 1.37 3.80 -8.60
N SER A 38 2.00 4.52 -9.52
CA SER A 38 1.64 4.48 -10.93
C SER A 38 2.69 3.73 -11.74
N SER A 39 2.25 3.08 -12.79
CA SER A 39 3.16 2.48 -13.77
C SER A 39 2.88 3.08 -15.15
N ASN A 40 3.91 3.10 -16.01
CA ASN A 40 3.78 3.61 -17.36
C ASN A 40 3.08 2.57 -18.24
N ALA A 41 1.85 2.87 -18.69
CA ALA A 41 1.07 1.95 -19.52
C ALA A 41 1.70 1.68 -20.89
N LYS A 42 2.69 2.48 -21.31
CA LYS A 42 3.33 2.36 -22.62
C LYS A 42 4.52 1.40 -22.63
N ILE A 43 5.01 0.97 -21.48
CA ILE A 43 6.11 0.02 -21.39
C ILE A 43 5.58 -1.39 -21.23
N PRO A 44 6.42 -2.43 -21.52
CA PRO A 44 5.99 -3.82 -21.37
C PRO A 44 5.52 -4.15 -19.95
N LEU A 45 4.63 -5.13 -19.84
CA LEU A 45 4.03 -5.53 -18.57
C LEU A 45 5.08 -5.90 -17.52
N SER A 46 6.14 -6.62 -17.93
CA SER A 46 7.21 -6.99 -17.01
C SER A 46 7.88 -5.77 -16.37
N ASP A 47 8.11 -4.72 -17.16
CA ASP A 47 8.72 -3.48 -16.66
C ASP A 47 7.75 -2.72 -15.76
N ARG A 48 6.45 -2.76 -16.07
CA ARG A 48 5.41 -2.14 -15.22
C ARG A 48 5.34 -2.81 -13.86
N LEU A 49 5.49 -4.14 -13.82
CA LEU A 49 5.51 -4.88 -12.56
C LEU A 49 6.71 -4.49 -11.68
N VAL A 50 7.86 -4.25 -12.31
CA VAL A 50 9.04 -3.74 -11.59
C VAL A 50 8.76 -2.36 -11.00
N GLU A 51 8.15 -1.45 -11.77
CA GLU A 51 7.80 -0.11 -11.27
C GLU A 51 6.87 -0.19 -10.06
N LEU A 52 5.84 -1.05 -10.13
CA LEU A 52 4.90 -1.23 -9.04
C LEU A 52 5.59 -1.84 -7.81
N HIS A 53 6.44 -2.83 -8.03
CA HIS A 53 7.20 -3.46 -6.96
C HIS A 53 8.08 -2.43 -6.24
N ASP A 54 8.82 -1.64 -6.99
CA ASP A 54 9.72 -0.65 -6.42
C ASP A 54 8.95 0.42 -5.65
N GLY A 55 7.83 0.90 -6.21
CA GLY A 55 6.98 1.88 -5.53
C GLY A 55 6.39 1.34 -4.23
N LEU A 56 5.92 0.11 -4.23
CA LEU A 56 5.39 -0.51 -3.01
C LEU A 56 6.49 -0.80 -1.99
N GLN A 57 7.70 -1.13 -2.44
CA GLN A 57 8.84 -1.29 -1.53
C GLN A 57 9.15 0.01 -0.79
N GLU A 58 9.07 1.15 -1.47
CA GLU A 58 9.25 2.45 -0.82
C GLU A 58 8.18 2.70 0.24
N VAL A 59 6.92 2.39 -0.07
CA VAL A 59 5.82 2.54 0.89
C VAL A 59 6.07 1.67 2.13
N LEU A 60 6.48 0.43 1.92
CA LEU A 60 6.79 -0.50 3.01
C LEU A 60 7.95 0.01 3.86
N ALA A 61 8.98 0.56 3.22
CA ALA A 61 10.15 1.08 3.93
C ALA A 61 9.81 2.29 4.80
N VAL A 62 8.95 3.19 4.29
CA VAL A 62 8.56 4.40 5.02
C VAL A 62 7.63 4.09 6.19
N TRP A 63 6.58 3.28 5.95
CA TRP A 63 5.50 3.09 6.91
C TRP A 63 5.63 1.85 7.78
N GLN A 64 6.40 0.85 7.35
CA GLN A 64 6.72 -0.37 8.10
C GLN A 64 5.48 -1.03 8.72
N PRO A 65 4.48 -1.43 7.90
CA PRO A 65 3.25 -1.99 8.43
C PRO A 65 3.48 -3.37 9.05
N ASN A 66 2.67 -3.72 10.04
CA ASN A 66 2.66 -5.06 10.63
C ASN A 66 1.92 -6.05 9.77
N LYS A 67 0.89 -5.57 9.04
CA LYS A 67 0.03 -6.41 8.21
C LYS A 67 -0.28 -5.68 6.90
N ALA A 68 -0.55 -6.45 5.87
CA ALA A 68 -1.02 -5.90 4.59
C ALA A 68 -2.24 -6.69 4.13
N ALA A 69 -3.16 -5.98 3.49
CA ALA A 69 -4.36 -6.57 2.90
C ALA A 69 -4.53 -6.04 1.49
N VAL A 70 -4.94 -6.91 0.56
CA VAL A 70 -5.22 -6.53 -0.82
C VAL A 70 -6.71 -6.64 -1.03
N GLU A 71 -7.33 -5.54 -1.47
CA GLU A 71 -8.75 -5.54 -1.79
C GLU A 71 -8.96 -6.13 -3.19
N GLU A 72 -9.94 -7.01 -3.28
CA GLU A 72 -10.42 -7.51 -4.57
C GLU A 72 -11.61 -6.68 -5.02
N THR A 73 -11.58 -6.29 -6.28
CA THR A 73 -12.69 -5.57 -6.91
C THR A 73 -13.44 -6.47 -7.87
#